data_65823afe470123d180f665fd0fb4bc98
#
_entry.id   65823afe470123d180f665fd0fb4bc98
#
_cell.length_a   1.000
_cell.length_b   1.000
_cell.length_c   1.000
_cell.angle_alpha   90.00
_cell.angle_beta   90.00
_cell.angle_gamma   90.00
#
_symmetry.space_group_name_H-M   'P 1'
#
loop_
_entity.id
_entity.type
_entity.pdbx_description
1 polymer ?
#
loop_
_entity_poly.entity_id
_entity_poly.type
_entity_poly.pdbx_seq_one_letter_code
_entity_poly.pdbx_strand_id
1 'polypeptide(L)'
;MASDPFVLDTSALMTFIEKEEGAERVREILLKNSIIIHWLSILETVYIAQRELGEEEALTRYALLRKLNAKIIWDADESLLLNAAHIKSTHSLSLADSVIAAIANQQNAILLHKDPEYEPLQDVIKMEILPDKK
;
A
#
# COMPACT_ATOMS: atom_id res chain seq x y z
N MET A 1 16.74 6.88 17.44
CA MET A 1 15.32 7.09 17.14
C MET A 1 14.86 6.08 16.10
N ALA A 2 13.71 5.50 16.34
CA ALA A 2 13.13 4.61 15.35
C ALA A 2 12.62 5.44 14.16
N SER A 3 12.83 4.94 12.96
CA SER A 3 12.26 5.58 11.78
C SER A 3 10.77 5.26 11.71
N ASP A 4 10.03 6.13 11.03
CA ASP A 4 8.60 5.91 10.82
C ASP A 4 8.38 4.63 10.02
N PRO A 5 7.32 3.88 10.32
CA PRO A 5 6.98 2.74 9.49
C PRO A 5 6.42 3.20 8.15
N PHE A 6 6.43 2.30 7.18
CA PHE A 6 5.86 2.55 5.86
C PHE A 6 4.63 1.68 5.66
N VAL A 7 3.59 2.26 5.08
CA VAL A 7 2.45 1.50 4.56
C VAL A 7 2.62 1.41 3.06
N LEU A 8 2.60 0.21 2.51
CA LEU A 8 2.70 -0.01 1.07
C LEU A 8 1.30 -0.22 0.49
N ASP A 9 0.92 0.61 -0.46
CA ASP A 9 -0.33 0.40 -1.18
C ASP A 9 -0.12 -0.56 -2.34
N THR A 10 -1.19 -0.84 -3.08
CA THR A 10 -1.13 -1.76 -4.22
C THR A 10 -0.11 -1.31 -5.25
N SER A 11 -0.02 0.00 -5.54
CA SER A 11 0.90 0.48 -6.56
C SER A 11 2.35 0.26 -6.16
N ALA A 12 2.68 0.40 -4.87
CA ALA A 12 4.02 0.12 -4.38
C ALA A 12 4.35 -1.36 -4.46
N LEU A 13 3.39 -2.22 -4.09
CA LEU A 13 3.59 -3.68 -4.18
C LEU A 13 3.79 -4.10 -5.64
N MET A 14 3.00 -3.56 -6.55
CA MET A 14 3.11 -3.88 -7.97
C MET A 14 4.44 -3.40 -8.54
N THR A 15 4.89 -2.21 -8.13
CA THR A 15 6.20 -1.69 -8.53
C THR A 15 7.32 -2.66 -8.16
N PHE A 16 7.25 -3.20 -6.95
CA PHE A 16 8.27 -4.15 -6.49
C PHE A 16 8.19 -5.47 -7.25
N ILE A 17 6.99 -6.03 -7.36
CA ILE A 17 6.80 -7.35 -7.98
C ILE A 17 7.15 -7.33 -9.46
N GLU A 18 6.73 -6.28 -10.17
CA GLU A 18 6.91 -6.19 -11.61
C GLU A 18 8.22 -5.50 -12.01
N LYS A 19 9.04 -5.17 -11.02
CA LYS A 19 10.37 -4.57 -11.24
C LYS A 19 10.28 -3.29 -12.06
N GLU A 20 9.28 -2.48 -11.76
CA GLU A 20 9.09 -1.20 -12.41
C GLU A 20 10.06 -0.15 -11.87
N GLU A 21 10.02 1.03 -12.45
CA GLU A 21 10.82 2.15 -11.95
C GLU A 21 10.43 2.43 -10.50
N GLY A 22 11.41 2.51 -9.62
CA GLY A 22 11.18 2.66 -8.19
C GLY A 22 11.29 1.36 -7.40
N ALA A 23 11.40 0.20 -8.07
CA ALA A 23 11.49 -1.09 -7.38
C ALA A 23 12.66 -1.16 -6.41
N GLU A 24 13.80 -0.56 -6.77
CA GLU A 24 14.97 -0.55 -5.86
C GLU A 24 14.69 0.22 -4.60
N ARG A 25 13.93 1.31 -4.69
CA ARG A 25 13.55 2.08 -3.51
C ARG A 25 12.62 1.27 -2.61
N VAL A 26 11.65 0.55 -3.20
CA VAL A 26 10.78 -0.32 -2.42
C VAL A 26 11.59 -1.39 -1.72
N ARG A 27 12.54 -2.00 -2.43
CA ARG A 27 13.39 -3.02 -1.85
C ARG A 27 14.20 -2.47 -0.67
N GLU A 28 14.76 -1.29 -0.82
CA GLU A 28 15.50 -0.65 0.26
C GLU A 28 14.63 -0.44 1.49
N ILE A 29 13.41 0.05 1.29
CA ILE A 29 12.47 0.28 2.38
C ILE A 29 12.10 -1.03 3.06
N LEU A 30 11.84 -2.09 2.27
CA LEU A 30 11.51 -3.41 2.81
C LEU A 30 12.65 -3.96 3.69
N LEU A 31 13.90 -3.66 3.35
CA LEU A 31 15.05 -4.16 4.09
C LEU A 31 15.35 -3.34 5.35
N LYS A 32 15.01 -2.05 5.36
CA LYS A 32 15.49 -1.14 6.40
C LYS A 32 14.43 -0.59 7.33
N ASN A 33 13.16 -0.75 7.00
CA ASN A 33 12.07 -0.11 7.75
C ASN A 33 11.03 -1.12 8.19
N SER A 34 10.22 -0.73 9.19
CA SER A 34 9.02 -1.47 9.53
C SER A 34 7.99 -1.26 8.45
N ILE A 35 7.36 -2.35 8.01
CA ILE A 35 6.44 -2.33 6.88
C ILE A 35 5.07 -2.80 7.34
N ILE A 36 4.04 -2.10 6.90
CA ILE A 36 2.65 -2.44 7.15
C ILE A 36 1.96 -2.61 5.80
N ILE A 37 1.22 -3.69 5.65
CA ILE A 37 0.44 -3.96 4.45
C ILE A 37 -0.97 -4.33 4.90
N HIS A 38 -1.97 -3.63 4.40
CA HIS A 38 -3.36 -3.99 4.68
C HIS A 38 -3.80 -5.07 3.71
N TRP A 39 -4.70 -5.96 4.16
CA TRP A 39 -5.15 -7.07 3.33
C TRP A 39 -5.81 -6.63 2.02
N LEU A 40 -6.40 -5.43 1.98
CA LEU A 40 -6.98 -4.92 0.73
C LEU A 40 -5.93 -4.71 -0.36
N SER A 41 -4.72 -4.28 0.00
CA SER A 41 -3.64 -4.16 -0.99
C SER A 41 -3.21 -5.53 -1.50
N ILE A 42 -3.22 -6.53 -0.62
CA ILE A 42 -2.91 -7.90 -1.03
C ILE A 42 -4.00 -8.43 -1.95
N LEU A 43 -5.25 -8.24 -1.57
CA LEU A 43 -6.40 -8.67 -2.39
C LEU A 43 -6.31 -8.07 -3.79
N GLU A 44 -6.08 -6.77 -3.86
CA GLU A 44 -6.03 -6.07 -5.15
C GLU A 44 -4.87 -6.56 -6.00
N THR A 45 -3.70 -6.76 -5.40
CA THR A 45 -2.53 -7.27 -6.11
C THR A 45 -2.80 -8.67 -6.68
N VAL A 46 -3.40 -9.54 -5.86
CA VAL A 46 -3.67 -10.93 -6.26
C VAL A 46 -4.75 -10.97 -7.35
N TYR A 47 -5.81 -10.18 -7.20
CA TYR A 47 -6.90 -10.20 -8.17
C TYR A 47 -6.47 -9.64 -9.52
N ILE A 48 -5.65 -8.59 -9.53
CA ILE A 48 -5.10 -8.05 -10.79
C ILE A 48 -4.25 -9.10 -11.48
N ALA A 49 -3.38 -9.78 -10.73
CA ALA A 49 -2.53 -10.83 -11.29
C ALA A 49 -3.36 -11.96 -11.86
N GLN A 50 -4.41 -12.37 -11.15
CA GLN A 50 -5.27 -13.47 -11.61
C GLN A 50 -5.99 -13.10 -12.89
N ARG A 51 -6.50 -11.85 -12.96
CA ARG A 51 -7.21 -11.38 -14.15
C ARG A 51 -6.28 -11.30 -15.37
N GLU A 52 -5.06 -10.84 -15.18
CA GLU A 52 -4.16 -10.58 -16.29
C GLU A 52 -3.23 -11.73 -16.64
N LEU A 53 -2.84 -12.53 -15.65
CA LEU A 53 -1.79 -13.53 -15.82
C LEU A 53 -2.23 -14.95 -15.43
N GLY A 54 -3.41 -15.09 -14.83
CA GLY A 54 -3.94 -16.40 -14.45
C GLY A 54 -3.71 -16.74 -12.98
N GLU A 55 -4.40 -17.79 -12.54
CA GLU A 55 -4.44 -18.17 -11.13
C GLU A 55 -3.08 -18.59 -10.59
N GLU A 56 -2.31 -19.31 -11.41
CA GLU A 56 -1.02 -19.81 -10.95
C GLU A 56 -0.06 -18.67 -10.60
N GLU A 57 0.04 -17.68 -11.48
CA GLU A 57 0.89 -16.51 -11.22
C GLU A 57 0.38 -15.72 -10.03
N ALA A 58 -0.94 -15.60 -9.89
CA ALA A 58 -1.53 -14.89 -8.76
C ALA A 58 -1.14 -15.53 -7.44
N LEU A 59 -1.19 -16.88 -7.38
CA LEU A 59 -0.80 -17.60 -6.17
C LEU A 59 0.70 -17.48 -5.89
N THR A 60 1.51 -17.44 -6.94
CA THR A 60 2.95 -17.22 -6.77
C THR A 60 3.23 -15.85 -6.15
N ARG A 61 2.54 -14.82 -6.63
CA ARG A 61 2.69 -13.48 -6.07
C ARG A 61 2.17 -13.39 -4.65
N TYR A 62 1.06 -14.07 -4.37
CA TYR A 62 0.55 -14.11 -3.00
C TYR A 62 1.58 -14.74 -2.05
N ALA A 63 2.19 -15.85 -2.46
CA ALA A 63 3.22 -16.49 -1.65
C ALA A 63 4.40 -15.55 -1.41
N LEU A 64 4.80 -14.80 -2.43
CA LEU A 64 5.86 -13.81 -2.29
C LEU A 64 5.50 -12.75 -1.24
N LEU A 65 4.28 -12.21 -1.32
CA LEU A 65 3.83 -11.19 -0.37
C LEU A 65 3.83 -11.71 1.06
N ARG A 66 3.43 -12.98 1.27
CA ARG A 66 3.40 -13.58 2.60
C ARG A 66 4.81 -13.80 3.18
N LYS A 67 5.83 -13.81 2.34
CA LYS A 67 7.22 -13.97 2.79
C LYS A 67 7.92 -12.67 3.10
N LEU A 68 7.31 -11.54 2.77
CA LEU A 68 7.90 -10.26 3.07
C LEU A 68 7.95 -10.04 4.58
N ASN A 69 8.99 -9.34 5.03
CA ASN A 69 9.11 -8.99 6.45
C ASN A 69 8.23 -7.78 6.71
N ALA A 70 6.92 -8.02 6.77
CA ALA A 70 5.92 -6.97 6.91
C ALA A 70 4.82 -7.43 7.86
N LYS A 71 4.23 -6.47 8.57
CA LYS A 71 3.05 -6.74 9.37
C LYS A 71 1.83 -6.60 8.46
N ILE A 72 1.08 -7.69 8.33
CA ILE A 72 -0.15 -7.67 7.54
C ILE A 72 -1.31 -7.39 8.48
N ILE A 73 -2.11 -6.38 8.15
CA ILE A 73 -3.32 -6.05 8.89
C ILE A 73 -4.48 -6.74 8.19
N TRP A 74 -5.11 -7.68 8.90
CA TRP A 74 -6.17 -8.53 8.35
C TRP A 74 -7.57 -8.04 8.68
N ASP A 75 -7.69 -7.02 9.53
CA ASP A 75 -8.99 -6.55 10.00
C ASP A 75 -9.15 -5.05 9.77
N ALA A 76 -10.35 -4.58 10.04
CA ALA A 76 -10.67 -3.16 10.06
C ALA A 76 -11.55 -2.93 11.28
N ASP A 77 -11.02 -2.24 12.29
CA ASP A 77 -11.80 -1.93 13.48
C ASP A 77 -12.68 -0.70 13.24
N GLU A 78 -13.47 -0.36 14.23
CA GLU A 78 -14.40 0.77 14.13
C GLU A 78 -13.66 2.08 13.87
N SER A 79 -12.54 2.29 14.54
CA SER A 79 -11.76 3.51 14.37
C SER A 79 -11.26 3.65 12.93
N LEU A 80 -10.78 2.55 12.35
CA LEU A 80 -10.32 2.57 10.96
C LEU A 80 -11.47 2.84 10.01
N LEU A 81 -12.61 2.21 10.24
CA LEU A 81 -13.79 2.40 9.41
C LEU A 81 -14.21 3.87 9.38
N LEU A 82 -14.29 4.51 10.55
CA LEU A 82 -14.73 5.90 10.63
C LEU A 82 -13.71 6.85 10.00
N ASN A 83 -12.43 6.59 10.19
CA ASN A 83 -11.37 7.39 9.59
C ASN A 83 -11.42 7.28 8.07
N ALA A 84 -11.56 6.06 7.55
CA ALA A 84 -11.64 5.84 6.10
C ALA A 84 -12.89 6.50 5.51
N ALA A 85 -14.01 6.43 6.21
CA ALA A 85 -15.25 7.06 5.77
C ALA A 85 -15.08 8.59 5.68
N HIS A 86 -14.41 9.18 6.66
CA HIS A 86 -14.16 10.62 6.65
C HIS A 86 -13.27 11.00 5.45
N ILE A 87 -12.18 10.27 5.24
CA ILE A 87 -11.28 10.51 4.11
C ILE A 87 -12.03 10.40 2.79
N LYS A 88 -12.82 9.34 2.64
CA LYS A 88 -13.59 9.11 1.42
C LYS A 88 -14.62 10.21 1.17
N SER A 89 -15.23 10.73 2.24
CA SER A 89 -16.27 11.76 2.09
C SER A 89 -15.69 13.12 1.72
N THR A 90 -14.42 13.35 1.99
CA THR A 90 -13.77 14.65 1.77
C THR A 90 -12.78 14.64 0.61
N HIS A 91 -12.49 13.49 0.05
CA HIS A 91 -11.50 13.36 -1.03
C HIS A 91 -11.99 12.38 -2.08
N SER A 92 -11.52 12.56 -3.31
CA SER A 92 -11.91 11.72 -4.43
C SER A 92 -10.96 10.51 -4.54
N LEU A 93 -11.20 9.53 -3.68
CA LEU A 93 -10.40 8.30 -3.64
C LEU A 93 -11.31 7.08 -3.80
N SER A 94 -10.76 5.98 -4.30
CA SER A 94 -11.47 4.71 -4.28
C SER A 94 -11.70 4.27 -2.84
N LEU A 95 -12.60 3.33 -2.65
CA LEU A 95 -12.87 2.79 -1.31
C LEU A 95 -11.61 2.17 -0.71
N ALA A 96 -10.91 1.33 -1.49
CA ALA A 96 -9.70 0.69 -1.02
C ALA A 96 -8.62 1.71 -0.66
N ASP A 97 -8.40 2.71 -1.51
CA ASP A 97 -7.39 3.74 -1.24
C ASP A 97 -7.72 4.55 0.01
N SER A 98 -9.01 4.77 0.27
CA SER A 98 -9.42 5.47 1.49
C SER A 98 -9.05 4.68 2.74
N VAL A 99 -9.20 3.35 2.70
CA VAL A 99 -8.80 2.48 3.82
C VAL A 99 -7.28 2.50 3.99
N ILE A 100 -6.53 2.41 2.90
CA ILE A 100 -5.07 2.41 2.96
C ILE A 100 -4.55 3.75 3.52
N ALA A 101 -5.13 4.85 3.07
CA ALA A 101 -4.76 6.17 3.60
C ALA A 101 -5.08 6.27 5.09
N ALA A 102 -6.23 5.73 5.52
CA ALA A 102 -6.61 5.73 6.93
C ALA A 102 -5.63 4.92 7.78
N ILE A 103 -5.14 3.79 7.27
CA ILE A 103 -4.12 3.00 7.97
C ILE A 103 -2.86 3.85 8.18
N ALA A 104 -2.40 4.53 7.13
CA ALA A 104 -1.20 5.35 7.24
C ALA A 104 -1.39 6.45 8.29
N ASN A 105 -2.57 7.06 8.32
CA ASN A 105 -2.89 8.09 9.29
C ASN A 105 -2.89 7.53 10.71
N GLN A 106 -3.58 6.41 10.94
CA GLN A 106 -3.68 5.81 12.27
C GLN A 106 -2.33 5.33 12.80
N GLN A 107 -1.50 4.76 11.94
CA GLN A 107 -0.22 4.20 12.34
C GLN A 107 0.89 5.25 12.35
N ASN A 108 0.57 6.48 12.01
CA ASN A 108 1.56 7.54 11.87
C ASN A 108 2.70 7.09 10.94
N ALA A 109 2.31 6.45 9.84
CA ALA A 109 3.22 5.82 8.90
C ALA A 109 3.33 6.64 7.62
N ILE A 110 4.39 6.39 6.87
CA ILE A 110 4.59 7.01 5.56
C ILE A 110 3.91 6.13 4.52
N LEU A 111 2.99 6.69 3.76
CA LEU A 111 2.33 5.96 2.68
C LEU A 111 3.25 5.97 1.46
N LEU A 112 3.68 4.78 1.05
CA LEU A 112 4.51 4.62 -0.14
C LEU A 112 3.61 4.24 -1.31
N HIS A 113 3.59 5.06 -2.35
CA HIS A 113 2.65 4.87 -3.45
C HIS A 113 3.18 5.47 -4.75
N LYS A 114 2.45 5.20 -5.82
CA LYS A 114 2.75 5.74 -7.15
C LYS A 114 1.48 6.32 -7.78
N ASP A 115 0.46 6.61 -6.98
CA ASP A 115 -0.87 6.99 -7.46
C ASP A 115 -1.15 8.46 -7.18
N PRO A 116 -1.31 9.30 -8.21
CA PRO A 116 -1.57 10.71 -8.01
C PRO A 116 -2.88 11.03 -7.29
N GLU A 117 -3.81 10.07 -7.18
CA GLU A 117 -5.05 10.28 -6.45
C GLU A 117 -4.81 10.62 -4.98
N TYR A 118 -3.68 10.20 -4.41
CA TYR A 118 -3.36 10.51 -3.01
C TYR A 118 -2.84 11.93 -2.79
N GLU A 119 -2.46 12.65 -3.84
CA GLU A 119 -1.84 13.97 -3.69
C GLU A 119 -2.63 14.94 -2.80
N PRO A 120 -3.98 15.00 -2.88
CA PRO A 120 -4.73 15.92 -2.01
C PRO A 120 -4.60 15.62 -0.52
N LEU A 121 -4.06 14.45 -0.16
CA LEU A 121 -3.91 14.06 1.24
C LEU A 121 -2.53 14.40 1.81
N GLN A 122 -1.64 15.03 1.04
CA GLN A 122 -0.26 15.23 1.51
C GLN A 122 -0.15 16.11 2.74
N ASP A 123 -1.17 16.92 3.04
CA ASP A 123 -1.20 17.72 4.27
C ASP A 123 -1.81 16.95 5.44
N VAL A 124 -2.38 15.77 5.19
CA VAL A 124 -3.07 14.96 6.21
C VAL A 124 -2.21 13.79 6.64
N ILE A 125 -1.57 13.14 5.69
CA ILE A 125 -0.73 11.96 5.95
C ILE A 125 0.64 12.17 5.32
N LYS A 126 1.66 11.54 5.93
CA LYS A 126 2.99 11.52 5.35
C LYS A 126 2.99 10.56 4.17
N MET A 127 3.69 10.93 3.10
CA MET A 127 3.76 10.03 1.96
C MET A 127 5.09 10.18 1.22
N GLU A 128 5.48 9.11 0.56
CA GLU A 128 6.61 9.12 -0.36
C GLU A 128 6.08 8.61 -1.70
N ILE A 129 6.31 9.38 -2.76
CA ILE A 129 5.82 9.05 -4.09
C ILE A 129 6.96 8.38 -4.85
N LEU A 130 6.69 7.19 -5.37
CA LEU A 130 7.66 6.47 -6.21
C LEU A 130 7.69 7.09 -7.60
N PRO A 131 8.85 7.06 -8.28
CA PRO A 131 8.93 7.61 -9.62
C PRO A 131 8.05 6.83 -10.59
N ASP A 132 7.40 7.56 -11.47
CA ASP A 132 6.55 6.96 -12.48
C ASP A 132 7.33 6.84 -13.79
N LYS A 133 7.05 5.77 -14.50
CA LYS A 133 7.70 5.53 -15.79
C LYS A 133 7.00 6.33 -16.88
N LYS A 134 7.74 7.05 -17.61
CA LYS A 134 7.22 7.80 -18.74
C LYS A 134 7.23 6.99 -20.02
#